data_9e3fe6b245869db71379b91b4f6ff4b6
#
_entry.id   9e3fe6b245869db71379b91b4f6ff4b6
#
_cell.length_a   1.000
_cell.length_b   1.000
_cell.length_c   1.000
_cell.angle_alpha   90.00
_cell.angle_beta   90.00
_cell.angle_gamma   90.00
#
_symmetry.space_group_name_H-M   'P 1'
#
loop_
_entity.id
_entity.type
_entity.pdbx_description
1 polymer ?
#
loop_
_entity_poly.entity_id
_entity_poly.type
_entity_poly.pdbx_seq_one_letter_code
_entity_poly.pdbx_strand_id
1 'polypeptide(L)'
;MSELRTLLLIAMWDLMKLRNQKIFIAMRLAWFTVQVLVFARAISYIVSKAVESYTGGVEYYYFYILGVYTTLLYTTSIARGYMIAEEFDDGIVEYHLSLPVKRSILAVGRVLGGGVSTLVFTLPMMIIVYAVLGVRDLVTVATSLASAFVFSAGVVSFVVLLVLTIKSTDLTDIIVGAIDALLVRLSTVFYPLPVIASTGIAPYYVAAVLNPISHMSDFLRILVFPEYYLVAPYGPLASILYLLGFSMGLLLLAMEFYEKKLEAGGWR
;
A
#
# COMPACT_ATOMS: atom_id res chain seq x y z
N MET A 1 -26.25 -7.16 -18.13
CA MET A 1 -24.78 -7.17 -18.33
C MET A 1 -24.21 -8.31 -17.52
N SER A 2 -23.10 -8.95 -17.96
CA SER A 2 -22.43 -9.94 -17.11
C SER A 2 -21.83 -9.26 -15.88
N GLU A 3 -21.84 -9.94 -14.73
CA GLU A 3 -21.28 -9.41 -13.47
C GLU A 3 -19.81 -9.00 -13.64
N LEU A 4 -19.03 -9.77 -14.42
CA LEU A 4 -17.64 -9.46 -14.76
C LEU A 4 -17.50 -8.12 -15.49
N ARG A 5 -18.36 -7.82 -16.47
CA ARG A 5 -18.32 -6.55 -17.19
C ARG A 5 -18.64 -5.37 -16.27
N THR A 6 -19.59 -5.56 -15.37
CA THR A 6 -19.96 -4.56 -14.38
C THR A 6 -18.79 -4.28 -13.43
N LEU A 7 -18.13 -5.33 -12.92
CA LEU A 7 -16.95 -5.22 -12.06
C LEU A 7 -15.81 -4.46 -12.76
N LEU A 8 -15.50 -4.79 -14.01
CA LEU A 8 -14.47 -4.09 -14.79
C LEU A 8 -14.79 -2.60 -14.99
N LEU A 9 -16.06 -2.26 -15.27
CA LEU A 9 -16.48 -0.86 -15.41
C LEU A 9 -16.30 -0.09 -14.11
N ILE A 10 -16.66 -0.68 -12.96
CA ILE A 10 -16.47 -0.05 -11.64
C ILE A 10 -14.97 0.15 -11.36
N ALA A 11 -14.15 -0.86 -11.60
CA ALA A 11 -12.71 -0.76 -11.42
C ALA A 11 -12.07 0.32 -12.32
N MET A 12 -12.64 0.59 -13.49
CA MET A 12 -12.16 1.65 -14.38
C MET A 12 -12.49 3.07 -13.88
N TRP A 13 -13.44 3.27 -12.97
CA TRP A 13 -13.79 4.59 -12.45
C TRP A 13 -12.59 5.28 -11.80
N ASP A 14 -11.86 4.58 -10.95
CA ASP A 14 -10.69 5.12 -10.27
C ASP A 14 -9.54 5.43 -11.24
N LEU A 15 -9.40 4.62 -12.30
CA LEU A 15 -8.44 4.91 -13.37
C LEU A 15 -8.80 6.16 -14.17
N MET A 16 -10.10 6.38 -14.45
CA MET A 16 -10.54 7.59 -15.13
C MET A 16 -10.27 8.85 -14.30
N LYS A 17 -10.42 8.77 -12.96
CA LYS A 17 -10.08 9.87 -12.06
C LYS A 17 -8.58 10.24 -12.13
N LEU A 18 -7.68 9.26 -12.30
CA LEU A 18 -6.24 9.51 -12.48
C LEU A 18 -5.94 10.42 -13.67
N ARG A 19 -6.69 10.32 -14.75
CA ARG A 19 -6.49 11.14 -15.95
C ARG A 19 -6.55 12.64 -15.64
N ASN A 20 -7.35 13.04 -14.65
CA ASN A 20 -7.52 14.42 -14.23
C ASN A 20 -6.45 14.87 -13.21
N GLN A 21 -5.64 13.96 -12.69
CA GLN A 21 -4.64 14.22 -11.66
C GLN A 21 -3.20 14.33 -12.20
N LYS A 22 -3.01 14.68 -13.47
CA LYS A 22 -1.70 14.72 -14.13
C LYS A 22 -0.66 15.58 -13.40
N ILE A 23 -1.06 16.77 -12.96
CA ILE A 23 -0.18 17.71 -12.24
C ILE A 23 0.23 17.10 -10.89
N PHE A 24 -0.72 16.50 -10.17
CA PHE A 24 -0.46 15.84 -8.89
C PHE A 24 0.51 14.65 -9.06
N ILE A 25 0.32 13.85 -10.11
CA ILE A 25 1.24 12.75 -10.43
C ILE A 25 2.65 13.28 -10.72
N ALA A 26 2.77 14.33 -11.54
CA ALA A 26 4.06 14.94 -11.87
C ALA A 26 4.78 15.51 -10.63
N MET A 27 4.06 16.21 -9.76
CA MET A 27 4.62 16.74 -8.50
C MET A 27 5.07 15.61 -7.57
N ARG A 28 4.26 14.55 -7.44
CA ARG A 28 4.59 13.39 -6.62
C ARG A 28 5.81 12.64 -7.16
N LEU A 29 5.90 12.51 -8.48
CA LEU A 29 7.04 11.90 -9.15
C LEU A 29 8.32 12.72 -8.91
N ALA A 30 8.27 14.04 -9.07
CA ALA A 30 9.40 14.93 -8.80
C ALA A 30 9.86 14.82 -7.34
N TRP A 31 8.93 14.90 -6.39
CA TRP A 31 9.24 14.71 -4.97
C TRP A 31 9.88 13.36 -4.68
N PHE A 32 9.31 12.27 -5.22
CA PHE A 32 9.84 10.93 -5.03
C PHE A 32 11.24 10.78 -5.64
N THR A 33 11.48 11.39 -6.80
CA THR A 33 12.81 11.40 -7.44
C THR A 33 13.84 12.07 -6.53
N VAL A 34 13.52 13.22 -5.94
CA VAL A 34 14.38 13.90 -4.97
C VAL A 34 14.61 13.02 -3.74
N GLN A 35 13.55 12.39 -3.23
CA GLN A 35 13.63 11.49 -2.08
C GLN A 35 14.60 10.32 -2.34
N VAL A 36 14.53 9.71 -3.53
CA VAL A 36 15.37 8.56 -3.91
C VAL A 36 16.80 8.99 -4.23
N LEU A 37 16.98 10.03 -5.05
CA LEU A 37 18.32 10.39 -5.57
C LEU A 37 19.14 11.27 -4.61
N VAL A 38 18.49 12.07 -3.77
CA VAL A 38 19.17 13.02 -2.87
C VAL A 38 19.07 12.56 -1.42
N PHE A 39 17.86 12.51 -0.85
CA PHE A 39 17.70 12.21 0.57
C PHE A 39 18.19 10.82 0.96
N ALA A 40 17.87 9.79 0.14
CA ALA A 40 18.31 8.43 0.40
C ALA A 40 19.85 8.33 0.41
N ARG A 41 20.54 9.03 -0.50
CA ARG A 41 22.01 9.10 -0.52
C ARG A 41 22.57 9.79 0.70
N ALA A 42 22.01 10.93 1.10
CA ALA A 42 22.45 11.68 2.27
C ALA A 42 22.31 10.87 3.56
N ILE A 43 21.16 10.22 3.75
CA ILE A 43 20.91 9.35 4.92
C ILE A 43 21.85 8.14 4.90
N SER A 44 22.00 7.48 3.75
CA SER A 44 22.89 6.34 3.61
C SER A 44 24.33 6.69 3.98
N TYR A 45 24.83 7.86 3.58
CA TYR A 45 26.17 8.30 3.93
C TYR A 45 26.40 8.41 5.46
N ILE A 46 25.35 8.79 6.19
CA ILE A 46 25.42 8.94 7.67
C ILE A 46 25.31 7.58 8.36
N VAL A 47 24.46 6.69 7.86
CA VAL A 47 23.98 5.51 8.60
C VAL A 47 24.66 4.21 8.14
N SER A 48 25.19 4.14 6.90
CA SER A 48 25.63 2.90 6.27
C SER A 48 26.56 2.03 7.13
N LYS A 49 27.59 2.61 7.71
CA LYS A 49 28.59 1.88 8.53
C LYS A 49 28.00 1.23 9.78
N ALA A 50 26.96 1.84 10.36
CA ALA A 50 26.34 1.36 11.59
C ALA A 50 25.32 0.23 11.33
N VAL A 51 24.74 0.17 10.13
CA VAL A 51 23.59 -0.69 9.83
C VAL A 51 23.90 -1.79 8.81
N GLU A 52 25.02 -1.71 8.09
CA GLU A 52 25.39 -2.63 7.01
C GLU A 52 25.42 -4.12 7.43
N SER A 53 25.90 -4.40 8.66
CA SER A 53 25.88 -5.75 9.23
C SER A 53 24.47 -6.28 9.50
N TYR A 54 23.49 -5.41 9.65
CA TYR A 54 22.10 -5.75 9.93
C TYR A 54 21.22 -5.84 8.68
N THR A 55 21.76 -5.44 7.52
CA THR A 55 21.06 -5.52 6.23
C THR A 55 21.45 -6.74 5.40
N GLY A 56 22.23 -7.68 5.98
CA GLY A 56 22.69 -8.86 5.25
C GLY A 56 23.70 -8.55 4.14
N GLY A 57 24.43 -7.44 4.25
CA GLY A 57 25.39 -6.99 3.22
C GLY A 57 24.79 -6.10 2.14
N VAL A 58 23.48 -5.84 2.18
CA VAL A 58 22.83 -4.90 1.26
C VAL A 58 23.16 -3.47 1.69
N GLU A 59 23.66 -2.64 0.74
CA GLU A 59 23.92 -1.24 1.00
C GLU A 59 22.64 -0.54 1.54
N TYR A 60 22.76 0.24 2.62
CA TYR A 60 21.63 0.89 3.26
C TYR A 60 20.85 1.80 2.30
N TYR A 61 21.49 2.37 1.30
CA TYR A 61 20.83 3.14 0.25
C TYR A 61 19.75 2.32 -0.48
N TYR A 62 20.08 1.11 -0.91
CA TYR A 62 19.16 0.23 -1.63
C TYR A 62 18.06 -0.31 -0.71
N PHE A 63 18.43 -0.63 0.54
CA PHE A 63 17.46 -1.00 1.57
C PHE A 63 16.42 0.11 1.79
N TYR A 64 16.87 1.36 1.90
CA TYR A 64 16.03 2.52 2.18
C TYR A 64 15.08 2.86 1.03
N ILE A 65 15.55 2.87 -0.24
CA ILE A 65 14.70 3.25 -1.38
C ILE A 65 13.56 2.27 -1.62
N LEU A 66 13.75 0.97 -1.38
CA LEU A 66 12.67 -0.03 -1.44
C LEU A 66 11.65 0.20 -0.32
N GLY A 67 12.10 0.57 0.88
CA GLY A 67 11.21 0.97 1.97
C GLY A 67 10.40 2.22 1.64
N VAL A 68 11.03 3.26 1.09
CA VAL A 68 10.34 4.49 0.65
C VAL A 68 9.31 4.19 -0.45
N TYR A 69 9.63 3.31 -1.39
CA TYR A 69 8.67 2.87 -2.40
C TYR A 69 7.47 2.15 -1.78
N THR A 70 7.70 1.27 -0.81
CA THR A 70 6.61 0.58 -0.08
C THR A 70 5.72 1.58 0.68
N THR A 71 6.33 2.58 1.33
CA THR A 71 5.57 3.66 1.98
C THR A 71 4.70 4.42 0.97
N LEU A 72 5.22 4.70 -0.22
CA LEU A 72 4.47 5.34 -1.29
C LEU A 72 3.29 4.49 -1.77
N LEU A 73 3.49 3.17 -1.94
CA LEU A 73 2.39 2.24 -2.25
C LEU A 73 1.29 2.31 -1.19
N TYR A 74 1.69 2.25 0.08
CA TYR A 74 0.79 2.29 1.21
C TYR A 74 -0.02 3.60 1.27
N THR A 75 0.65 4.75 1.27
CA THR A 75 0.00 6.06 1.35
C THR A 75 -0.89 6.35 0.13
N THR A 76 -0.50 5.88 -1.06
CA THR A 76 -1.34 6.00 -2.26
C THR A 76 -2.58 5.12 -2.16
N SER A 77 -2.45 3.89 -1.62
CA SER A 77 -3.58 2.99 -1.41
C SER A 77 -4.57 3.56 -0.38
N ILE A 78 -4.08 4.18 0.70
CA ILE A 78 -4.92 4.91 1.65
C ILE A 78 -5.73 5.98 0.92
N ALA A 79 -5.07 6.83 0.12
CA ALA A 79 -5.76 7.88 -0.60
C ALA A 79 -6.86 7.34 -1.55
N ARG A 80 -6.65 6.17 -2.18
CA ARG A 80 -7.67 5.52 -3.02
C ARG A 80 -8.85 5.00 -2.21
N GLY A 81 -8.59 4.39 -1.06
CA GLY A 81 -9.66 3.96 -0.15
C GLY A 81 -10.45 5.14 0.42
N TYR A 82 -9.76 6.23 0.75
CA TYR A 82 -10.39 7.45 1.30
C TYR A 82 -11.31 8.18 0.33
N MET A 83 -11.08 8.08 -0.98
CA MET A 83 -11.99 8.64 -2.00
C MET A 83 -13.45 8.17 -1.86
N ILE A 84 -13.68 7.03 -1.20
CA ILE A 84 -15.05 6.56 -0.89
C ILE A 84 -15.72 7.44 0.17
N ALA A 85 -14.96 7.96 1.15
CA ALA A 85 -15.50 8.90 2.13
C ALA A 85 -15.94 10.22 1.46
N GLU A 86 -15.12 10.74 0.55
CA GLU A 86 -15.47 11.92 -0.25
C GLU A 86 -16.74 11.71 -1.07
N GLU A 87 -16.91 10.52 -1.66
CA GLU A 87 -18.12 10.17 -2.41
C GLU A 87 -19.40 10.13 -1.56
N PHE A 88 -19.29 9.85 -0.25
CA PHE A 88 -20.41 9.97 0.68
C PHE A 88 -20.78 11.44 0.89
N ASP A 89 -19.81 12.31 1.12
CA ASP A 89 -20.04 13.74 1.33
C ASP A 89 -20.62 14.41 0.10
N ASP A 90 -20.20 13.98 -1.09
CA ASP A 90 -20.68 14.47 -2.38
C ASP A 90 -22.05 13.89 -2.81
N GLY A 91 -22.63 12.95 -2.04
CA GLY A 91 -23.90 12.27 -2.37
C GLY A 91 -23.78 11.28 -3.55
N ILE A 92 -22.58 10.97 -4.01
CA ILE A 92 -22.34 10.05 -5.15
C ILE A 92 -22.72 8.62 -4.78
N VAL A 93 -22.63 8.25 -3.52
CA VAL A 93 -22.98 6.90 -3.04
C VAL A 93 -24.46 6.59 -3.28
N GLU A 94 -25.35 7.56 -3.15
CA GLU A 94 -26.78 7.40 -3.42
C GLU A 94 -27.04 7.04 -4.89
N TYR A 95 -26.30 7.69 -5.80
CA TYR A 95 -26.32 7.32 -7.22
C TYR A 95 -25.83 5.87 -7.42
N HIS A 96 -24.74 5.46 -6.77
CA HIS A 96 -24.24 4.09 -6.86
C HIS A 96 -25.26 3.07 -6.36
N LEU A 97 -26.01 3.40 -5.28
CA LEU A 97 -27.06 2.54 -4.72
C LEU A 97 -28.31 2.44 -5.62
N SER A 98 -28.56 3.43 -6.48
CA SER A 98 -29.65 3.40 -7.45
C SER A 98 -29.36 2.50 -8.67
N LEU A 99 -28.09 2.11 -8.88
CA LEU A 99 -27.71 1.22 -9.96
C LEU A 99 -28.19 -0.21 -9.69
N PRO A 100 -28.62 -0.97 -10.73
CA PRO A 100 -29.04 -2.37 -10.59
C PRO A 100 -27.81 -3.30 -10.45
N VAL A 101 -26.98 -3.06 -9.45
CA VAL A 101 -25.73 -3.78 -9.17
C VAL A 101 -25.72 -4.28 -7.74
N LYS A 102 -25.27 -5.51 -7.53
CA LYS A 102 -25.08 -6.06 -6.18
C LYS A 102 -24.04 -5.25 -5.43
N ARG A 103 -24.29 -4.96 -4.16
CA ARG A 103 -23.37 -4.20 -3.30
C ARG A 103 -21.99 -4.86 -3.14
N SER A 104 -21.94 -6.20 -3.10
CA SER A 104 -20.68 -6.95 -3.09
C SER A 104 -19.84 -6.73 -4.36
N ILE A 105 -20.49 -6.64 -5.54
CA ILE A 105 -19.80 -6.33 -6.80
C ILE A 105 -19.26 -4.89 -6.78
N LEU A 106 -20.01 -3.95 -6.20
CA LEU A 106 -19.53 -2.58 -5.97
C LEU A 106 -18.28 -2.59 -5.07
N ALA A 107 -18.33 -3.27 -3.93
CA ALA A 107 -17.20 -3.38 -3.00
C ALA A 107 -15.95 -3.93 -3.68
N VAL A 108 -16.06 -5.09 -4.34
CA VAL A 108 -14.95 -5.73 -5.05
C VAL A 108 -14.41 -4.84 -6.16
N GLY A 109 -15.29 -4.26 -6.97
CA GLY A 109 -14.91 -3.36 -8.07
C GLY A 109 -14.15 -2.13 -7.58
N ARG A 110 -14.58 -1.53 -6.46
CA ARG A 110 -13.93 -0.38 -5.84
C ARG A 110 -12.56 -0.75 -5.27
N VAL A 111 -12.44 -1.86 -4.56
CA VAL A 111 -11.16 -2.31 -4.00
C VAL A 111 -10.17 -2.66 -5.11
N LEU A 112 -10.59 -3.43 -6.12
CA LEU A 112 -9.72 -3.78 -7.24
C LEU A 112 -9.34 -2.54 -8.06
N GLY A 113 -10.30 -1.63 -8.30
CA GLY A 113 -10.06 -0.36 -8.97
C GLY A 113 -9.06 0.52 -8.23
N GLY A 114 -9.19 0.64 -6.91
CA GLY A 114 -8.25 1.33 -6.05
C GLY A 114 -6.84 0.72 -6.09
N GLY A 115 -6.75 -0.62 -6.04
CA GLY A 115 -5.48 -1.36 -6.17
C GLY A 115 -4.80 -1.12 -7.51
N VAL A 116 -5.52 -1.27 -8.63
CA VAL A 116 -5.00 -1.01 -9.98
C VAL A 116 -4.62 0.47 -10.15
N SER A 117 -5.45 1.38 -9.66
CA SER A 117 -5.19 2.82 -9.70
C SER A 117 -3.91 3.18 -8.92
N THR A 118 -3.68 2.55 -7.76
CA THR A 118 -2.43 2.69 -7.00
C THR A 118 -1.23 2.23 -7.83
N LEU A 119 -1.31 1.06 -8.46
CA LEU A 119 -0.21 0.55 -9.31
C LEU A 119 0.09 1.51 -10.46
N VAL A 120 -0.92 1.94 -11.20
CA VAL A 120 -0.73 2.87 -12.32
C VAL A 120 -0.11 4.18 -11.86
N PHE A 121 -0.53 4.70 -10.70
CA PHE A 121 0.03 5.91 -10.12
C PHE A 121 1.50 5.73 -9.69
N THR A 122 1.85 4.59 -9.08
CA THR A 122 3.19 4.35 -8.52
C THR A 122 4.16 3.71 -9.50
N LEU A 123 3.68 3.27 -10.68
CA LEU A 123 4.51 2.63 -11.71
C LEU A 123 5.71 3.47 -12.16
N PRO A 124 5.58 4.80 -12.45
CA PRO A 124 6.74 5.62 -12.80
C PRO A 124 7.81 5.65 -11.70
N MET A 125 7.38 5.64 -10.44
CA MET A 125 8.28 5.63 -9.28
C MET A 125 8.98 4.28 -9.14
N MET A 126 8.27 3.18 -9.39
CA MET A 126 8.88 1.84 -9.43
C MET A 126 9.96 1.74 -10.52
N ILE A 127 9.69 2.32 -11.69
CA ILE A 127 10.68 2.37 -12.79
C ILE A 127 11.94 3.10 -12.34
N ILE A 128 11.85 4.22 -11.65
CA ILE A 128 13.00 4.95 -11.11
C ILE A 128 13.78 4.07 -10.12
N VAL A 129 13.09 3.45 -9.17
CA VAL A 129 13.73 2.58 -8.17
C VAL A 129 14.46 1.42 -8.85
N TYR A 130 13.83 0.74 -9.79
CA TYR A 130 14.41 -0.41 -10.47
C TYR A 130 15.54 -0.03 -11.42
N ALA A 131 15.46 1.14 -12.04
CA ALA A 131 16.59 1.69 -12.82
C ALA A 131 17.81 1.97 -11.93
N VAL A 132 17.62 2.52 -10.74
CA VAL A 132 18.68 2.75 -9.75
C VAL A 132 19.26 1.45 -9.22
N LEU A 133 18.42 0.44 -8.98
CA LEU A 133 18.83 -0.89 -8.50
C LEU A 133 19.43 -1.77 -9.59
N GLY A 134 19.31 -1.39 -10.86
CA GLY A 134 19.78 -2.19 -12.00
C GLY A 134 18.94 -3.44 -12.24
N VAL A 135 17.70 -3.51 -11.73
CA VAL A 135 16.80 -4.66 -11.91
C VAL A 135 16.35 -4.73 -13.37
N ARG A 136 16.67 -5.86 -14.03
CA ARG A 136 16.31 -6.13 -15.45
C ARG A 136 15.52 -7.42 -15.62
N ASP A 137 15.45 -8.24 -14.57
CA ASP A 137 14.74 -9.50 -14.61
C ASP A 137 13.23 -9.29 -14.63
N LEU A 138 12.57 -9.81 -15.67
CA LEU A 138 11.14 -9.67 -15.88
C LEU A 138 10.32 -10.41 -14.80
N VAL A 139 10.83 -11.51 -14.25
CA VAL A 139 10.16 -12.29 -13.21
C VAL A 139 10.10 -11.46 -11.94
N THR A 140 11.21 -10.83 -11.54
CA THR A 140 11.29 -9.92 -10.39
C THR A 140 10.32 -8.76 -10.55
N VAL A 141 10.27 -8.13 -11.74
CA VAL A 141 9.33 -7.02 -12.01
C VAL A 141 7.87 -7.47 -11.92
N ALA A 142 7.53 -8.59 -12.57
CA ALA A 142 6.16 -9.11 -12.58
C ALA A 142 5.70 -9.53 -11.16
N THR A 143 6.56 -10.20 -10.40
CA THR A 143 6.27 -10.61 -9.03
C THR A 143 6.10 -9.41 -8.10
N SER A 144 6.91 -8.37 -8.27
CA SER A 144 6.78 -7.12 -7.53
C SER A 144 5.47 -6.39 -7.84
N LEU A 145 5.06 -6.33 -9.10
CA LEU A 145 3.78 -5.74 -9.50
C LEU A 145 2.59 -6.55 -8.92
N ALA A 146 2.66 -7.86 -8.98
CA ALA A 146 1.61 -8.73 -8.43
C ALA A 146 1.49 -8.56 -6.90
N SER A 147 2.60 -8.57 -6.17
CA SER A 147 2.61 -8.36 -4.72
C SER A 147 2.17 -6.94 -4.34
N ALA A 148 2.58 -5.92 -5.10
CA ALA A 148 2.15 -4.55 -4.90
C ALA A 148 0.63 -4.39 -5.12
N PHE A 149 0.05 -5.09 -6.10
CA PHE A 149 -1.39 -5.12 -6.32
C PHE A 149 -2.12 -5.74 -5.12
N VAL A 150 -1.68 -6.93 -4.68
CA VAL A 150 -2.28 -7.62 -3.52
C VAL A 150 -2.21 -6.74 -2.28
N PHE A 151 -1.05 -6.19 -1.97
CA PHE A 151 -0.86 -5.28 -0.83
C PHE A 151 -1.78 -4.06 -0.92
N SER A 152 -1.81 -3.39 -2.09
CA SER A 152 -2.62 -2.20 -2.31
C SER A 152 -4.11 -2.48 -2.18
N ALA A 153 -4.61 -3.60 -2.71
CA ALA A 153 -6.00 -4.03 -2.55
C ALA A 153 -6.35 -4.27 -1.07
N GLY A 154 -5.46 -4.86 -0.29
CA GLY A 154 -5.62 -5.04 1.15
C GLY A 154 -5.71 -3.71 1.91
N VAL A 155 -4.82 -2.76 1.60
CA VAL A 155 -4.83 -1.42 2.23
C VAL A 155 -6.09 -0.64 1.83
N VAL A 156 -6.49 -0.67 0.57
CA VAL A 156 -7.76 -0.06 0.13
C VAL A 156 -8.94 -0.65 0.89
N SER A 157 -9.01 -2.00 1.02
CA SER A 157 -10.06 -2.68 1.79
C SER A 157 -10.09 -2.23 3.25
N PHE A 158 -8.92 -2.08 3.87
CA PHE A 158 -8.79 -1.60 5.25
C PHE A 158 -9.40 -0.20 5.42
N VAL A 159 -9.07 0.73 4.52
CA VAL A 159 -9.61 2.10 4.58
C VAL A 159 -11.12 2.10 4.32
N VAL A 160 -11.60 1.31 3.35
CA VAL A 160 -13.04 1.14 3.10
C VAL A 160 -13.78 0.69 4.36
N LEU A 161 -13.23 -0.28 5.09
CA LEU A 161 -13.81 -0.75 6.37
C LEU A 161 -13.87 0.37 7.42
N LEU A 162 -12.81 1.17 7.53
CA LEU A 162 -12.79 2.33 8.44
C LEU A 162 -13.87 3.34 8.07
N VAL A 163 -13.95 3.72 6.79
CA VAL A 163 -14.95 4.66 6.26
C VAL A 163 -16.38 4.20 6.59
N LEU A 164 -16.71 2.94 6.27
CA LEU A 164 -18.03 2.37 6.51
C LEU A 164 -18.37 2.18 8.01
N THR A 165 -17.34 2.15 8.86
CA THR A 165 -17.53 1.99 10.30
C THR A 165 -17.67 3.32 11.01
N ILE A 166 -16.83 4.29 10.65
CA ILE A 166 -16.75 5.60 11.32
C ILE A 166 -17.87 6.53 10.84
N LYS A 167 -18.26 6.44 9.57
CA LYS A 167 -19.34 7.25 8.95
C LYS A 167 -19.14 8.76 9.15
N SER A 168 -17.92 9.23 9.08
CA SER A 168 -17.55 10.65 9.14
C SER A 168 -16.20 10.83 8.43
N THR A 169 -16.16 11.72 7.44
CA THR A 169 -14.96 12.00 6.66
C THR A 169 -13.85 12.59 7.52
N ASP A 170 -14.16 13.58 8.35
CA ASP A 170 -13.19 14.23 9.26
C ASP A 170 -12.60 13.24 10.28
N LEU A 171 -13.44 12.44 10.93
CA LEU A 171 -12.96 11.44 11.89
C LEU A 171 -12.17 10.33 11.21
N THR A 172 -12.56 9.93 10.00
CA THR A 172 -11.82 8.95 9.22
C THR A 172 -10.43 9.47 8.87
N ASP A 173 -10.31 10.74 8.46
CA ASP A 173 -9.01 11.36 8.14
C ASP A 173 -8.07 11.37 9.37
N ILE A 174 -8.57 11.80 10.51
CA ILE A 174 -7.81 11.82 11.76
C ILE A 174 -7.34 10.41 12.15
N ILE A 175 -8.22 9.42 12.12
CA ILE A 175 -7.91 8.04 12.52
C ILE A 175 -6.96 7.39 11.53
N VAL A 176 -7.19 7.55 10.22
CA VAL A 176 -6.30 7.04 9.16
C VAL A 176 -4.93 7.68 9.29
N GLY A 177 -4.85 9.00 9.50
CA GLY A 177 -3.59 9.70 9.70
C GLY A 177 -2.80 9.21 10.92
N ALA A 178 -3.49 8.94 12.04
CA ALA A 178 -2.86 8.37 13.23
C ALA A 178 -2.33 6.95 13.00
N ILE A 179 -3.14 6.10 12.34
CA ILE A 179 -2.76 4.73 12.00
C ILE A 179 -1.59 4.73 11.00
N ASP A 180 -1.62 5.59 9.97
CA ASP A 180 -0.53 5.77 9.01
C ASP A 180 0.79 6.08 9.71
N ALA A 181 0.77 7.09 10.58
CA ALA A 181 1.95 7.50 11.33
C ALA A 181 2.54 6.35 12.18
N LEU A 182 1.68 5.53 12.80
CA LEU A 182 2.11 4.39 13.60
C LEU A 182 2.62 3.24 12.74
N LEU A 183 1.86 2.81 11.73
CA LEU A 183 2.20 1.65 10.91
C LEU A 183 3.51 1.87 10.16
N VAL A 184 3.74 3.05 9.57
CA VAL A 184 4.99 3.33 8.84
C VAL A 184 6.19 3.35 9.80
N ARG A 185 6.06 3.96 10.98
CA ARG A 185 7.16 4.05 11.95
C ARG A 185 7.45 2.76 12.68
N LEU A 186 6.44 1.94 12.90
CA LEU A 186 6.58 0.62 13.53
C LEU A 186 6.86 -0.51 12.53
N SER A 187 7.24 -0.19 11.29
CA SER A 187 7.59 -1.15 10.25
C SER A 187 9.09 -1.28 10.06
N THR A 188 9.51 -2.26 9.25
CA THR A 188 10.89 -2.43 8.81
C THR A 188 11.29 -1.51 7.65
N VAL A 189 10.47 -0.52 7.29
CA VAL A 189 10.72 0.38 6.15
C VAL A 189 12.06 1.10 6.27
N PHE A 190 12.35 1.66 7.45
CA PHE A 190 13.55 2.46 7.68
C PHE A 190 14.64 1.74 8.48
N TYR A 191 14.26 0.71 9.23
CA TYR A 191 15.17 -0.02 10.10
C TYR A 191 15.00 -1.53 9.87
N PRO A 192 16.08 -2.27 9.55
CA PRO A 192 16.00 -3.72 9.45
C PRO A 192 15.61 -4.34 10.80
N LEU A 193 14.89 -5.46 10.76
CA LEU A 193 14.35 -6.08 11.98
C LEU A 193 15.42 -6.39 13.05
N PRO A 194 16.66 -6.82 12.72
CA PRO A 194 17.67 -7.02 13.74
C PRO A 194 18.04 -5.73 14.52
N VAL A 195 17.96 -4.56 13.87
CA VAL A 195 18.15 -3.26 14.57
C VAL A 195 16.98 -3.02 15.52
N ILE A 196 15.74 -3.27 15.08
CA ILE A 196 14.56 -3.13 15.95
C ILE A 196 14.67 -4.10 17.14
N ALA A 197 15.09 -5.34 16.92
CA ALA A 197 15.30 -6.33 17.98
C ALA A 197 16.36 -5.86 19.01
N SER A 198 17.45 -5.22 18.55
CA SER A 198 18.52 -4.72 19.42
C SER A 198 18.09 -3.59 20.37
N THR A 199 16.95 -2.94 20.09
CA THR A 199 16.39 -1.91 21.01
C THR A 199 15.90 -2.51 22.34
N GLY A 200 15.61 -3.82 22.39
CA GLY A 200 15.01 -4.49 23.54
C GLY A 200 13.54 -4.15 23.80
N ILE A 201 12.90 -3.37 22.90
CA ILE A 201 11.50 -2.95 23.05
C ILE A 201 10.59 -4.02 22.41
N ALA A 202 10.14 -5.00 23.20
CA ALA A 202 9.33 -6.11 22.73
C ALA A 202 8.05 -5.70 21.98
N PRO A 203 7.24 -4.72 22.42
CA PRO A 203 6.07 -4.27 21.64
C PRO A 203 6.43 -3.73 20.25
N TYR A 204 7.56 -3.04 20.10
CA TYR A 204 8.01 -2.54 18.81
C TYR A 204 8.38 -3.69 17.88
N TYR A 205 9.12 -4.68 18.40
CA TYR A 205 9.49 -5.88 17.63
C TYR A 205 8.23 -6.61 17.12
N VAL A 206 7.27 -6.89 18.01
CA VAL A 206 6.02 -7.58 17.64
C VAL A 206 5.23 -6.77 16.61
N ALA A 207 5.11 -5.45 16.82
CA ALA A 207 4.45 -4.57 15.85
C ALA A 207 5.13 -4.63 14.48
N ALA A 208 6.46 -4.58 14.42
CA ALA A 208 7.21 -4.65 13.17
C ALA A 208 7.02 -5.99 12.45
N VAL A 209 7.02 -7.12 13.20
CA VAL A 209 6.81 -8.46 12.63
C VAL A 209 5.40 -8.66 12.07
N LEU A 210 4.38 -8.10 12.73
CA LEU A 210 2.99 -8.25 12.32
C LEU A 210 2.53 -7.18 11.31
N ASN A 211 3.40 -6.25 10.95
CA ASN A 211 3.04 -5.10 10.11
C ASN A 211 2.99 -5.48 8.62
N PRO A 212 1.88 -5.28 7.91
CA PRO A 212 1.79 -5.59 6.48
C PRO A 212 2.77 -4.77 5.62
N ILE A 213 3.15 -3.56 6.07
CA ILE A 213 4.15 -2.73 5.39
C ILE A 213 5.54 -3.39 5.50
N SER A 214 5.87 -4.00 6.65
CA SER A 214 7.11 -4.75 6.81
C SER A 214 7.15 -5.96 5.87
N HIS A 215 6.09 -6.76 5.81
CA HIS A 215 6.00 -7.89 4.89
C HIS A 215 6.18 -7.48 3.44
N MET A 216 5.58 -6.37 3.02
CA MET A 216 5.72 -5.87 1.65
C MET A 216 7.12 -5.34 1.37
N SER A 217 7.72 -4.54 2.28
CA SER A 217 9.06 -3.98 2.07
C SER A 217 10.14 -5.06 2.07
N ASP A 218 10.05 -6.02 3.01
CA ASP A 218 11.03 -7.10 3.11
C ASP A 218 10.88 -8.09 1.96
N PHE A 219 9.65 -8.34 1.49
CA PHE A 219 9.42 -9.13 0.29
C PHE A 219 10.08 -8.53 -0.95
N LEU A 220 9.93 -7.22 -1.18
CA LEU A 220 10.60 -6.54 -2.30
C LEU A 220 12.13 -6.59 -2.17
N ARG A 221 12.66 -6.45 -0.94
CA ARG A 221 14.09 -6.55 -0.67
C ARG A 221 14.63 -7.95 -1.00
N ILE A 222 13.95 -9.00 -0.58
CA ILE A 222 14.35 -10.39 -0.87
C ILE A 222 14.29 -10.67 -2.38
N LEU A 223 13.29 -10.14 -3.10
CA LEU A 223 13.19 -10.32 -4.55
C LEU A 223 14.35 -9.68 -5.31
N VAL A 224 14.83 -8.53 -4.84
CA VAL A 224 15.91 -7.79 -5.51
C VAL A 224 17.28 -8.21 -4.98
N PHE A 225 17.39 -8.53 -3.69
CA PHE A 225 18.61 -8.92 -2.97
C PHE A 225 18.34 -10.23 -2.23
N PRO A 226 18.55 -11.40 -2.85
CA PRO A 226 18.29 -12.70 -2.21
C PRO A 226 19.06 -12.90 -0.88
N GLU A 227 20.23 -12.30 -0.73
CA GLU A 227 21.03 -12.32 0.51
C GLU A 227 20.32 -11.67 1.70
N TYR A 228 19.40 -10.74 1.46
CA TYR A 228 18.61 -10.11 2.53
C TYR A 228 17.72 -11.12 3.27
N TYR A 229 17.42 -12.27 2.67
CA TYR A 229 16.69 -13.36 3.33
C TYR A 229 17.31 -13.81 4.64
N LEU A 230 18.64 -13.72 4.80
CA LEU A 230 19.34 -14.13 6.02
C LEU A 230 19.01 -13.27 7.25
N VAL A 231 18.56 -12.04 7.04
CA VAL A 231 18.24 -11.07 8.11
C VAL A 231 16.76 -10.72 8.16
N ALA A 232 15.99 -11.09 7.15
CA ALA A 232 14.56 -10.91 7.13
C ALA A 232 13.88 -11.83 8.16
N PRO A 233 12.81 -11.37 8.85
CA PRO A 233 12.15 -12.18 9.89
C PRO A 233 11.42 -13.41 9.33
N TYR A 234 11.10 -13.40 8.06
CA TYR A 234 10.32 -14.43 7.38
C TYR A 234 10.73 -14.56 5.91
N GLY A 235 10.58 -15.76 5.36
CA GLY A 235 10.89 -16.02 3.96
C GLY A 235 9.87 -15.41 2.98
N PRO A 236 10.20 -15.38 1.68
CA PRO A 236 9.34 -14.78 0.66
C PRO A 236 7.97 -15.44 0.57
N LEU A 237 7.90 -16.78 0.76
CA LEU A 237 6.62 -17.50 0.77
C LEU A 237 5.74 -17.08 1.95
N ALA A 238 6.31 -16.94 3.15
CA ALA A 238 5.55 -16.52 4.33
C ALA A 238 5.04 -15.09 4.16
N SER A 239 5.85 -14.17 3.60
CA SER A 239 5.45 -12.79 3.34
C SER A 239 4.30 -12.71 2.33
N ILE A 240 4.37 -13.44 1.22
CA ILE A 240 3.28 -13.39 0.22
C ILE A 240 2.00 -14.04 0.74
N LEU A 241 2.09 -15.13 1.50
CA LEU A 241 0.93 -15.75 2.13
C LEU A 241 0.28 -14.82 3.16
N TYR A 242 1.10 -14.12 3.95
CA TYR A 242 0.60 -13.09 4.87
C TYR A 242 -0.12 -11.97 4.12
N LEU A 243 0.48 -11.42 3.07
CA LEU A 243 -0.13 -10.36 2.26
C LEU A 243 -1.44 -10.81 1.59
N LEU A 244 -1.49 -12.05 1.09
CA LEU A 244 -2.71 -12.63 0.53
C LEU A 244 -3.79 -12.78 1.61
N GLY A 245 -3.45 -13.33 2.78
CA GLY A 245 -4.38 -13.47 3.90
C GLY A 245 -4.91 -12.13 4.39
N PHE A 246 -4.02 -11.15 4.56
CA PHE A 246 -4.36 -9.76 4.90
C PHE A 246 -5.34 -9.15 3.90
N SER A 247 -5.02 -9.23 2.61
CA SER A 247 -5.81 -8.61 1.55
C SER A 247 -7.15 -9.30 1.34
N MET A 248 -7.16 -10.64 1.30
CA MET A 248 -8.40 -11.41 1.12
C MET A 248 -9.31 -11.30 2.34
N GLY A 249 -8.75 -11.36 3.55
CA GLY A 249 -9.52 -11.21 4.79
C GLY A 249 -10.21 -9.86 4.87
N LEU A 250 -9.46 -8.78 4.58
CA LEU A 250 -10.03 -7.42 4.58
C LEU A 250 -11.02 -7.20 3.43
N LEU A 251 -10.78 -7.78 2.24
CA LEU A 251 -11.71 -7.69 1.12
C LEU A 251 -13.06 -8.37 1.46
N LEU A 252 -13.03 -9.56 2.03
CA LEU A 252 -14.25 -10.28 2.45
C LEU A 252 -15.02 -9.49 3.51
N LEU A 253 -14.33 -8.92 4.49
CA LEU A 253 -14.94 -8.03 5.49
C LEU A 253 -15.51 -6.76 4.82
N ALA A 254 -14.80 -6.15 3.89
CA ALA A 254 -15.28 -4.98 3.16
C ALA A 254 -16.56 -5.30 2.37
N MET A 255 -16.63 -6.45 1.71
CA MET A 255 -17.85 -6.91 1.01
C MET A 255 -19.03 -7.03 1.98
N GLU A 256 -18.83 -7.67 3.13
CA GLU A 256 -19.87 -7.85 4.14
C GLU A 256 -20.36 -6.50 4.70
N PHE A 257 -19.43 -5.57 4.98
CA PHE A 257 -19.76 -4.24 5.46
C PHE A 257 -20.48 -3.40 4.41
N TYR A 258 -20.11 -3.51 3.12
CA TYR A 258 -20.83 -2.87 2.03
C TYR A 258 -22.27 -3.36 1.94
N GLU A 259 -22.50 -4.66 2.10
CA GLU A 259 -23.86 -5.22 2.08
C GLU A 259 -24.72 -4.77 3.25
N LYS A 260 -24.14 -4.72 4.48
CA LYS A 260 -24.86 -4.48 5.72
C LYS A 260 -24.95 -3.02 6.14
N LYS A 261 -23.93 -2.21 5.84
CA LYS A 261 -23.77 -0.85 6.38
C LYS A 261 -23.90 0.27 5.34
N LEU A 262 -23.86 -0.06 4.05
CA LEU A 262 -24.03 0.95 3.01
C LEU A 262 -25.52 1.28 2.89
N GLU A 263 -25.92 2.45 3.39
CA GLU A 263 -27.30 2.94 3.41
C GLU A 263 -27.41 4.23 2.58
N ALA A 264 -28.59 4.46 2.01
CA ALA A 264 -28.91 5.73 1.37
C ALA A 264 -29.12 6.83 2.44
N GLY A 265 -28.74 8.07 2.15
CA GLY A 265 -28.97 9.21 3.05
C GLY A 265 -27.71 9.83 3.66
N GLY A 266 -26.53 9.46 3.17
CA GLY A 266 -25.25 10.02 3.62
C GLY A 266 -24.86 9.60 5.05
N TRP A 267 -23.93 10.35 5.63
CA TRP A 267 -23.53 10.22 7.03
C TRP A 267 -24.56 10.89 7.94
N ARG A 268 -25.71 10.27 8.22
CA ARG A 268 -26.70 10.77 9.20
C ARG A 268 -26.66 9.96 10.47
#